data_5848e8238d86ad7eed22b40fa536a90c
#
_entry.id   5848e8238d86ad7eed22b40fa536a90c
#
_cell.length_a   1.000
_cell.length_b   1.000
_cell.length_c   1.000
_cell.angle_alpha   90.00
_cell.angle_beta   90.00
_cell.angle_gamma   90.00
#
_symmetry.space_group_name_H-M   'P 1'
#
loop_
_entity.id
_entity.type
_entity.pdbx_description
1 polymer ?
#
loop_
_entity_poly.entity_id
_entity_poly.type
_entity_poly.pdbx_seq_one_letter_code
_entity_poly.pdbx_strand_id
1 'polypeptide(L)'
;MAMRVVSVRRAFTLLFKQDHARRPIAEVVSVEDGRYVSYDFADWAELSAFKREFEPAGHDWIRTVRFDLVVPRIVRVLTFSKLPKQEVKFNRRNLFARDNNTCQYCGKKFSSSHLSLDHVIPRSIGGTTTWENIVCACLKCNVRKGGRTPHQARVHLVRTPTKPRHNPVVSFTLSDHRYSSWKQFLDTAYWDVELTS
;
A
#
# COMPACT_ATOMS: atom_id res chain seq x y z
N MET A 1 5.18 14.27 1.68
CA MET A 1 4.33 13.39 0.84
C MET A 1 4.85 11.95 0.91
N ALA A 2 3.99 10.98 1.19
CA ALA A 2 4.38 9.56 1.23
C ALA A 2 4.61 9.05 -0.19
N MET A 3 5.77 8.44 -0.43
CA MET A 3 6.14 7.97 -1.78
C MET A 3 5.97 6.47 -1.95
N ARG A 4 6.20 5.68 -0.90
CA ARG A 4 6.23 4.22 -1.03
C ARG A 4 6.09 3.52 0.32
N VAL A 5 5.34 2.44 0.35
CA VAL A 5 5.38 1.48 1.45
C VAL A 5 6.56 0.53 1.22
N VAL A 6 7.39 0.38 2.22
CA VAL A 6 8.56 -0.50 2.20
C VAL A 6 8.48 -1.55 3.29
N SER A 7 9.20 -2.65 3.11
CA SER A 7 9.36 -3.63 4.19
C SER A 7 10.21 -3.05 5.32
N VAL A 8 10.02 -3.58 6.52
CA VAL A 8 10.81 -3.20 7.70
C VAL A 8 12.31 -3.35 7.45
N ARG A 9 12.74 -4.46 6.83
CA ARG A 9 14.13 -4.66 6.43
C ARG A 9 14.65 -3.53 5.54
N ARG A 10 13.85 -3.06 4.58
CA ARG A 10 14.23 -1.96 3.69
C ARG A 10 14.31 -0.63 4.43
N ALA A 11 13.40 -0.37 5.37
CA ALA A 11 13.43 0.83 6.21
C ALA A 11 14.76 0.91 6.98
N PHE A 12 15.13 -0.14 7.69
CA PHE A 12 16.41 -0.19 8.40
C PHE A 12 17.62 -0.11 7.47
N THR A 13 17.58 -0.76 6.30
CA THR A 13 18.65 -0.60 5.31
C THR A 13 18.85 0.86 4.91
N LEU A 14 17.80 1.67 4.82
CA LEU A 14 17.89 3.10 4.52
C LEU A 14 18.47 3.90 5.69
N LEU A 15 18.06 3.60 6.92
CA LEU A 15 18.52 4.27 8.13
C LEU A 15 20.01 4.02 8.43
N PHE A 16 20.52 2.83 8.09
CA PHE A 16 21.95 2.51 8.22
C PHE A 16 22.85 3.07 7.13
N LYS A 17 22.27 3.49 6.00
CA LYS A 17 23.07 4.04 4.90
C LYS A 17 23.51 5.48 5.20
N GLN A 18 24.75 5.75 4.83
CA GLN A 18 25.36 7.07 4.86
C GLN A 18 25.76 7.51 3.44
N ASP A 19 25.84 8.81 3.23
CA ASP A 19 26.38 9.41 2.02
C ASP A 19 27.94 9.36 2.03
N HIS A 20 28.56 9.88 0.98
CA HIS A 20 30.02 9.94 0.88
C HIS A 20 30.68 10.80 1.98
N ALA A 21 29.93 11.70 2.61
CA ALA A 21 30.37 12.55 3.72
C ALA A 21 30.02 11.93 5.09
N ARG A 22 29.64 10.64 5.14
CA ARG A 22 29.22 9.91 6.35
C ARG A 22 27.98 10.49 7.03
N ARG A 23 27.14 11.23 6.30
CA ARG A 23 25.86 11.73 6.84
C ARG A 23 24.76 10.72 6.60
N PRO A 24 23.80 10.59 7.54
CA PRO A 24 22.67 9.70 7.33
C PRO A 24 21.88 10.12 6.09
N ILE A 25 21.46 9.16 5.27
CA ILE A 25 20.62 9.43 4.09
C ILE A 25 19.14 9.34 4.38
N ALA A 26 18.75 8.88 5.57
CA ALA A 26 17.38 8.76 5.99
C ALA A 26 17.24 8.92 7.50
N GLU A 27 16.09 9.37 7.93
CA GLU A 27 15.70 9.57 9.32
C GLU A 27 14.33 8.94 9.57
N VAL A 28 14.07 8.52 10.80
CA VAL A 28 12.73 8.18 11.25
C VAL A 28 11.97 9.47 11.55
N VAL A 29 10.71 9.53 11.14
CA VAL A 29 9.80 10.61 11.55
C VAL A 29 8.73 10.00 12.45
N SER A 30 8.65 10.48 13.68
CA SER A 30 7.63 10.13 14.65
C SER A 30 6.67 11.31 14.85
N VAL A 31 5.45 11.00 15.27
CA VAL A 31 4.46 12.01 15.68
C VAL A 31 4.30 11.88 17.18
N GLU A 32 4.77 12.87 17.91
CA GLU A 32 4.73 12.92 19.37
C GLU A 32 4.00 14.20 19.78
N ASP A 33 2.97 14.08 20.58
CA ASP A 33 2.11 15.19 21.03
C ASP A 33 1.65 16.11 19.87
N GLY A 34 1.35 15.49 18.71
CA GLY A 34 0.92 16.22 17.51
C GLY A 34 2.06 16.95 16.76
N ARG A 35 3.30 16.79 17.16
CA ARG A 35 4.49 17.38 16.52
C ARG A 35 5.29 16.30 15.78
N TYR A 36 5.94 16.73 14.70
CA TYR A 36 6.86 15.86 13.96
C TYR A 36 8.26 15.95 14.56
N VAL A 37 8.78 14.83 15.01
CA VAL A 37 10.14 14.71 15.51
C VAL A 37 10.91 13.77 14.59
N SER A 38 12.12 14.17 14.22
CA SER A 38 13.02 13.37 13.39
C SER A 38 14.12 12.78 14.22
N TYR A 39 14.39 11.49 14.00
CA TYR A 39 15.41 10.74 14.70
C TYR A 39 16.36 10.12 13.68
N ASP A 40 17.64 10.24 13.88
CA ASP A 40 18.61 9.40 13.20
C ASP A 40 18.55 7.97 13.77
N PHE A 41 19.41 7.09 13.28
CA PHE A 41 19.37 5.69 13.76
C PHE A 41 19.78 5.56 15.22
N ALA A 42 20.77 6.35 15.70
CA ALA A 42 21.24 6.28 17.07
C ALA A 42 20.17 6.77 18.05
N ASP A 43 19.60 7.93 17.79
CA ASP A 43 18.50 8.52 18.58
C ASP A 43 17.27 7.58 18.59
N TRP A 44 16.97 6.95 17.45
CA TRP A 44 15.86 5.99 17.36
C TRP A 44 16.11 4.72 18.18
N ALA A 45 17.36 4.27 18.28
CA ALA A 45 17.74 3.13 19.11
C ALA A 45 17.61 3.47 20.61
N GLU A 46 18.04 4.66 21.04
CA GLU A 46 17.86 5.13 22.40
C GLU A 46 16.38 5.27 22.77
N LEU A 47 15.59 5.91 21.92
CA LEU A 47 14.14 6.02 22.10
C LEU A 47 13.48 4.64 22.17
N SER A 48 13.94 3.68 21.36
CA SER A 48 13.43 2.31 21.38
C SER A 48 13.72 1.62 22.71
N ALA A 49 14.91 1.81 23.28
CA ALA A 49 15.26 1.29 24.60
C ALA A 49 14.37 1.89 25.69
N PHE A 50 14.18 3.19 25.68
CA PHE A 50 13.26 3.88 26.59
C PHE A 50 11.82 3.34 26.48
N LYS A 51 11.27 3.24 25.26
CA LYS A 51 9.93 2.70 25.02
C LYS A 51 9.80 1.24 25.44
N ARG A 52 10.88 0.46 25.33
CA ARG A 52 10.88 -0.93 25.79
C ARG A 52 10.68 -1.05 27.29
N GLU A 53 11.28 -0.14 28.02
CA GLU A 53 11.23 -0.12 29.49
C GLU A 53 9.91 0.46 30.03
N PHE A 54 9.45 1.58 29.44
CA PHE A 54 8.35 2.37 30.01
C PHE A 54 7.02 2.22 29.24
N GLU A 55 7.06 1.92 27.93
CA GLU A 55 5.89 1.87 27.06
C GLU A 55 5.92 0.64 26.11
N PRO A 56 6.05 -0.59 26.63
CA PRO A 56 6.25 -1.77 25.78
C PRO A 56 5.02 -2.12 24.91
N ALA A 57 3.83 -1.70 25.31
CA ALA A 57 2.58 -1.96 24.60
C ALA A 57 2.35 -0.96 23.45
N GLY A 58 1.66 -1.41 22.41
CA GLY A 58 1.27 -0.53 21.28
C GLY A 58 2.34 -0.37 20.19
N HIS A 59 3.52 -0.97 20.34
CA HIS A 59 4.60 -0.91 19.35
C HIS A 59 4.86 -2.28 18.71
N ASP A 60 5.19 -2.28 17.41
CA ASP A 60 5.77 -3.45 16.77
C ASP A 60 7.29 -3.44 16.99
N TRP A 61 7.84 -4.56 17.40
CA TRP A 61 9.25 -4.70 17.79
C TRP A 61 10.02 -5.57 16.82
N ILE A 62 11.28 -5.20 16.56
CA ILE A 62 12.29 -6.07 15.97
C ILE A 62 13.29 -6.43 17.03
N ARG A 63 13.47 -7.73 17.21
CA ARG A 63 14.50 -8.27 18.06
C ARG A 63 15.83 -8.32 17.31
N THR A 64 16.84 -7.68 17.85
CA THR A 64 18.23 -7.78 17.38
C THR A 64 19.07 -8.61 18.35
N VAL A 65 20.33 -8.83 18.04
CA VAL A 65 21.23 -9.62 18.92
C VAL A 65 21.50 -8.92 20.25
N ARG A 66 21.46 -7.58 20.28
CA ARG A 66 21.87 -6.81 21.48
C ARG A 66 20.74 -5.99 22.11
N PHE A 67 19.74 -5.61 21.35
CA PHE A 67 18.63 -4.74 21.79
C PHE A 67 17.40 -4.93 20.91
N ASP A 68 16.25 -4.52 21.42
CA ASP A 68 15.01 -4.49 20.68
C ASP A 68 14.80 -3.09 20.08
N LEU A 69 14.29 -3.02 18.84
CA LEU A 69 14.01 -1.77 18.14
C LEU A 69 12.52 -1.65 17.84
N VAL A 70 11.97 -0.49 18.05
CA VAL A 70 10.63 -0.15 17.54
C VAL A 70 10.65 -0.09 16.01
N VAL A 71 9.67 -0.72 15.38
CA VAL A 71 9.50 -0.64 13.92
C VAL A 71 9.13 0.79 13.53
N PRO A 72 9.98 1.51 12.76
CA PRO A 72 9.66 2.86 12.33
C PRO A 72 8.48 2.85 11.36
N ARG A 73 7.48 3.69 11.60
CA ARG A 73 6.30 3.81 10.74
C ARG A 73 6.56 4.68 9.52
N ILE A 74 7.41 5.67 9.66
CA ILE A 74 7.71 6.66 8.64
C ILE A 74 9.22 6.86 8.59
N VAL A 75 9.78 6.72 7.39
CA VAL A 75 11.19 6.99 7.12
C VAL A 75 11.27 8.07 6.05
N ARG A 76 11.91 9.18 6.36
CA ARG A 76 12.19 10.28 5.45
C ARG A 76 13.57 10.09 4.84
N VAL A 77 13.66 10.08 3.52
CA VAL A 77 14.94 10.03 2.78
C VAL A 77 15.39 11.46 2.52
N LEU A 78 16.58 11.82 3.00
CA LEU A 78 17.11 13.18 2.96
C LEU A 78 17.71 13.57 1.60
N THR A 79 18.21 12.57 0.86
CA THR A 79 18.89 12.80 -0.42
C THR A 79 17.95 12.93 -1.62
N PHE A 80 16.63 12.79 -1.42
CA PHE A 80 15.65 12.84 -2.50
C PHE A 80 14.96 14.21 -2.57
N SER A 81 15.41 15.06 -3.50
CA SER A 81 14.78 16.37 -3.77
C SER A 81 13.71 16.33 -4.87
N LYS A 82 13.66 15.27 -5.70
CA LYS A 82 12.69 15.15 -6.80
C LYS A 82 11.74 13.99 -6.53
N LEU A 83 10.44 14.29 -6.59
CA LEU A 83 9.39 13.26 -6.54
C LEU A 83 9.38 12.52 -7.88
N PRO A 84 9.71 11.22 -7.92
CA PRO A 84 9.54 10.45 -9.14
C PRO A 84 8.04 10.36 -9.45
N LYS A 85 7.65 10.66 -10.69
CA LYS A 85 6.30 10.35 -11.18
C LYS A 85 6.11 8.82 -11.07
N GLN A 86 5.39 8.38 -10.06
CA GLN A 86 5.10 6.95 -9.89
C GLN A 86 3.86 6.60 -10.69
N GLU A 87 4.04 5.99 -11.84
CA GLU A 87 2.94 5.30 -12.49
C GLU A 87 2.57 4.04 -11.70
N VAL A 88 1.27 3.86 -11.50
CA VAL A 88 0.75 2.66 -10.85
C VAL A 88 1.05 1.46 -11.77
N LYS A 89 1.90 0.55 -11.31
CA LYS A 89 2.25 -0.65 -12.08
C LYS A 89 1.04 -1.55 -12.27
N PHE A 90 0.78 -1.93 -13.52
CA PHE A 90 -0.25 -2.90 -13.86
C PHE A 90 0.21 -4.30 -13.42
N ASN A 91 -0.37 -4.82 -12.36
CA ASN A 91 -0.10 -6.15 -11.84
C ASN A 91 -1.29 -6.70 -11.03
N ARG A 92 -1.29 -8.02 -10.78
CA ARG A 92 -2.37 -8.72 -10.07
C ARG A 92 -2.68 -8.10 -8.69
N ARG A 93 -1.64 -7.76 -7.92
CA ARG A 93 -1.81 -7.20 -6.57
C ARG A 93 -2.54 -5.85 -6.61
N ASN A 94 -2.14 -4.98 -7.52
CA ASN A 94 -2.76 -3.66 -7.67
C ASN A 94 -4.17 -3.74 -8.24
N LEU A 95 -4.47 -4.71 -9.12
CA LEU A 95 -5.82 -4.95 -9.62
C LEU A 95 -6.75 -5.46 -8.51
N PHE A 96 -6.28 -6.39 -7.67
CA PHE A 96 -7.06 -6.86 -6.52
C PHE A 96 -7.30 -5.74 -5.49
N ALA A 97 -6.29 -4.92 -5.22
CA ALA A 97 -6.42 -3.79 -4.32
C ALA A 97 -7.36 -2.71 -4.87
N ARG A 98 -7.30 -2.38 -6.20
CA ARG A 98 -8.24 -1.47 -6.85
C ARG A 98 -9.70 -1.89 -6.65
N ASP A 99 -9.96 -3.18 -6.80
CA ASP A 99 -11.30 -3.75 -6.69
C ASP A 99 -11.62 -4.21 -5.24
N ASN A 100 -10.78 -3.85 -4.28
CA ASN A 100 -10.94 -4.18 -2.84
C ASN A 100 -11.19 -5.67 -2.58
N ASN A 101 -10.52 -6.57 -3.34
CA ASN A 101 -10.75 -8.02 -3.31
C ASN A 101 -12.23 -8.41 -3.53
N THR A 102 -12.98 -7.61 -4.27
CA THR A 102 -14.41 -7.78 -4.52
C THR A 102 -14.64 -8.23 -5.96
N CYS A 103 -15.41 -9.30 -6.14
CA CYS A 103 -15.81 -9.73 -7.48
C CYS A 103 -16.66 -8.67 -8.16
N GLN A 104 -16.24 -8.18 -9.32
CA GLN A 104 -16.93 -7.12 -10.05
C GLN A 104 -18.21 -7.59 -10.77
N TYR A 105 -18.55 -8.88 -10.69
CA TYR A 105 -19.81 -9.41 -11.23
C TYR A 105 -20.86 -9.72 -10.17
N CYS A 106 -20.49 -10.21 -8.99
CA CYS A 106 -21.47 -10.52 -7.94
C CYS A 106 -21.38 -9.61 -6.71
N GLY A 107 -20.41 -8.66 -6.67
CA GLY A 107 -20.25 -7.72 -5.57
C GLY A 107 -19.75 -8.32 -4.25
N LYS A 108 -19.48 -9.64 -4.19
CA LYS A 108 -19.02 -10.29 -2.96
C LYS A 108 -17.51 -10.20 -2.81
N LYS A 109 -17.05 -10.00 -1.58
CA LYS A 109 -15.63 -9.98 -1.21
C LYS A 109 -15.11 -11.40 -0.99
N PHE A 110 -13.87 -11.67 -1.41
CA PHE A 110 -13.22 -12.97 -1.29
C PHE A 110 -11.77 -12.84 -0.89
N SER A 111 -11.17 -13.92 -0.37
CA SER A 111 -9.71 -14.00 -0.26
C SER A 111 -9.07 -14.06 -1.65
N SER A 112 -7.82 -13.61 -1.77
CA SER A 112 -7.09 -13.59 -3.05
C SER A 112 -6.95 -14.97 -3.72
N SER A 113 -7.02 -16.06 -2.95
CA SER A 113 -6.99 -17.44 -3.45
C SER A 113 -8.26 -17.84 -4.21
N HIS A 114 -9.40 -17.19 -3.92
CA HIS A 114 -10.69 -17.46 -4.59
C HIS A 114 -11.02 -16.42 -5.68
N LEU A 115 -10.06 -15.55 -5.99
CA LEU A 115 -10.18 -14.52 -7.00
C LEU A 115 -9.28 -14.80 -8.20
N SER A 116 -9.79 -14.45 -9.36
CA SER A 116 -9.08 -14.44 -10.63
C SER A 116 -9.17 -13.06 -11.27
N LEU A 117 -8.38 -12.83 -12.31
CA LEU A 117 -8.51 -11.68 -13.19
C LEU A 117 -9.26 -12.10 -14.44
N ASP A 118 -10.21 -11.29 -14.84
CA ASP A 118 -11.01 -11.54 -16.03
C ASP A 118 -10.98 -10.33 -16.99
N HIS A 119 -10.95 -10.61 -18.30
CA HIS A 119 -11.09 -9.61 -19.31
C HIS A 119 -12.56 -9.30 -19.54
N VAL A 120 -12.98 -8.05 -19.30
CA VAL A 120 -14.38 -7.61 -19.57
C VAL A 120 -14.76 -7.89 -21.01
N ILE A 121 -13.95 -7.40 -21.95
CA ILE A 121 -13.99 -7.80 -23.37
C ILE A 121 -12.94 -8.90 -23.55
N PRO A 122 -13.34 -10.12 -23.93
CA PRO A 122 -12.43 -11.24 -24.11
C PRO A 122 -11.34 -10.97 -25.15
N ARG A 123 -10.15 -11.53 -24.95
CA ARG A 123 -9.04 -11.42 -25.91
C ARG A 123 -9.39 -11.99 -27.29
N SER A 124 -10.21 -13.04 -27.34
CA SER A 124 -10.67 -13.70 -28.57
C SER A 124 -11.47 -12.77 -29.49
N ILE A 125 -12.01 -11.69 -28.96
CA ILE A 125 -12.77 -10.68 -29.72
C ILE A 125 -12.14 -9.29 -29.64
N GLY A 126 -10.80 -9.23 -29.46
CA GLY A 126 -10.02 -7.99 -29.52
C GLY A 126 -9.83 -7.27 -28.19
N GLY A 127 -10.23 -7.84 -27.06
CA GLY A 127 -10.00 -7.25 -25.75
C GLY A 127 -8.52 -7.19 -25.38
N THR A 128 -8.06 -6.04 -24.89
CA THR A 128 -6.68 -5.77 -24.50
C THR A 128 -6.49 -5.94 -23.00
N THR A 129 -5.24 -6.19 -22.56
CA THR A 129 -4.88 -6.32 -21.14
C THR A 129 -4.50 -4.96 -20.59
N THR A 130 -5.52 -4.18 -20.21
CA THR A 130 -5.40 -2.82 -19.67
C THR A 130 -6.18 -2.65 -18.38
N TRP A 131 -5.97 -1.53 -17.69
CA TRP A 131 -6.70 -1.19 -16.48
C TRP A 131 -8.23 -1.13 -16.70
N GLU A 132 -8.64 -0.69 -17.88
CA GLU A 132 -10.02 -0.48 -18.25
C GLU A 132 -10.72 -1.75 -18.70
N ASN A 133 -9.96 -2.82 -18.95
CA ASN A 133 -10.51 -4.08 -19.45
C ASN A 133 -10.27 -5.29 -18.53
N ILE A 134 -9.51 -5.14 -17.44
CA ILE A 134 -9.30 -6.22 -16.46
C ILE A 134 -10.03 -5.92 -15.16
N VAL A 135 -10.75 -6.92 -14.65
CA VAL A 135 -11.47 -6.84 -13.38
C VAL A 135 -11.19 -8.04 -12.48
N CYS A 136 -11.40 -7.84 -11.18
CA CYS A 136 -11.39 -8.90 -10.20
C CYS A 136 -12.70 -9.71 -10.30
N ALA A 137 -12.61 -11.01 -10.43
CA ALA A 137 -13.76 -11.91 -10.49
C ALA A 137 -13.56 -13.12 -9.58
N CYS A 138 -14.59 -13.58 -8.87
CA CYS A 138 -14.53 -14.88 -8.21
C CYS A 138 -14.54 -16.01 -9.24
N LEU A 139 -13.95 -17.15 -8.89
CA LEU A 139 -13.82 -18.30 -9.81
C LEU A 139 -15.16 -18.69 -10.43
N LYS A 140 -16.25 -18.72 -9.64
CA LYS A 140 -17.60 -19.06 -10.13
C LYS A 140 -18.11 -18.10 -11.20
N CYS A 141 -18.01 -16.78 -10.96
CA CYS A 141 -18.47 -15.78 -11.92
C CYS A 141 -17.58 -15.73 -13.16
N ASN A 142 -16.27 -15.92 -13.03
CA ASN A 142 -15.36 -15.97 -14.15
C ASN A 142 -15.68 -17.17 -15.08
N VAL A 143 -15.84 -18.35 -14.52
CA VAL A 143 -16.24 -19.56 -15.29
C VAL A 143 -17.61 -19.36 -15.96
N ARG A 144 -18.60 -18.81 -15.23
CA ARG A 144 -19.94 -18.56 -15.78
C ARG A 144 -19.90 -17.54 -16.94
N LYS A 145 -19.08 -16.50 -16.86
CA LYS A 145 -18.91 -15.53 -17.94
C LYS A 145 -18.23 -16.20 -19.15
N GLY A 146 -17.21 -17.02 -18.91
CA GLY A 146 -16.44 -17.69 -19.95
C GLY A 146 -15.81 -16.67 -20.91
N GLY A 147 -15.60 -17.06 -22.14
CA GLY A 147 -15.06 -16.17 -23.21
C GLY A 147 -16.09 -15.18 -23.81
N ARG A 148 -17.14 -14.81 -23.09
CA ARG A 148 -18.22 -13.92 -23.54
C ARG A 148 -18.06 -12.53 -22.96
N THR A 149 -18.66 -11.52 -23.60
CA THR A 149 -18.81 -10.18 -22.99
C THR A 149 -19.81 -10.24 -21.83
N PRO A 150 -19.80 -9.24 -20.90
CA PRO A 150 -20.80 -9.17 -19.83
C PRO A 150 -22.23 -9.22 -20.35
N HIS A 151 -22.52 -8.51 -21.43
CA HIS A 151 -23.84 -8.51 -22.08
C HIS A 151 -24.24 -9.92 -22.55
N GLN A 152 -23.36 -10.61 -23.29
CA GLN A 152 -23.61 -11.98 -23.77
C GLN A 152 -23.75 -13.00 -22.62
N ALA A 153 -23.05 -12.79 -21.51
CA ALA A 153 -23.11 -13.65 -20.33
C ALA A 153 -24.26 -13.27 -19.36
N ARG A 154 -25.02 -12.21 -19.69
CA ARG A 154 -26.09 -11.66 -18.84
C ARG A 154 -25.61 -11.35 -17.43
N VAL A 155 -24.43 -10.71 -17.32
CA VAL A 155 -23.86 -10.24 -16.07
C VAL A 155 -23.53 -8.74 -16.19
N HIS A 156 -23.58 -8.03 -15.07
CA HIS A 156 -23.26 -6.61 -15.02
C HIS A 156 -22.00 -6.39 -14.18
N LEU A 157 -21.25 -5.35 -14.51
CA LEU A 157 -20.15 -4.88 -13.67
C LEU A 157 -20.71 -4.05 -12.51
N VAL A 158 -20.24 -4.31 -11.32
CA VAL A 158 -20.53 -3.49 -10.12
C VAL A 158 -19.97 -2.07 -10.32
N ARG A 159 -18.79 -1.99 -10.96
CA ARG A 159 -18.12 -0.72 -11.24
C ARG A 159 -17.38 -0.80 -12.57
N THR A 160 -17.39 0.28 -13.34
CA THR A 160 -16.57 0.39 -14.55
C THR A 160 -15.10 0.44 -14.18
N PRO A 161 -14.26 -0.45 -14.74
CA PRO A 161 -12.85 -0.48 -14.41
C PRO A 161 -12.12 0.74 -15.00
N THR A 162 -11.32 1.40 -14.17
CA THR A 162 -10.51 2.57 -14.56
C THR A 162 -9.08 2.42 -14.05
N LYS A 163 -8.14 3.13 -14.68
CA LYS A 163 -6.75 3.22 -14.17
C LYS A 163 -6.76 4.00 -12.84
N PRO A 164 -6.25 3.44 -11.75
CA PRO A 164 -6.18 4.16 -10.49
C PRO A 164 -5.18 5.31 -10.58
N ARG A 165 -5.53 6.47 -10.03
CA ARG A 165 -4.65 7.65 -9.99
C ARG A 165 -3.48 7.43 -9.03
N HIS A 166 -3.69 6.65 -7.97
CA HIS A 166 -2.73 6.37 -6.90
C HIS A 166 -2.55 4.88 -6.68
N ASN A 167 -1.49 4.50 -5.95
CA ASN A 167 -1.24 3.09 -5.66
C ASN A 167 -2.34 2.52 -4.74
N PRO A 168 -3.21 1.63 -5.23
CA PRO A 168 -4.36 1.15 -4.48
C PRO A 168 -3.96 0.29 -3.27
N VAL A 169 -2.75 -0.29 -3.25
CA VAL A 169 -2.24 -1.05 -2.12
C VAL A 169 -1.99 -0.14 -0.91
N VAL A 170 -1.57 1.11 -1.14
CA VAL A 170 -1.36 2.07 -0.05
C VAL A 170 -2.70 2.45 0.58
N SER A 171 -3.73 2.70 -0.22
CA SER A 171 -5.09 3.00 0.27
C SER A 171 -5.65 1.88 1.16
N PHE A 172 -5.43 0.63 0.76
CA PHE A 172 -5.86 -0.53 1.54
C PHE A 172 -5.16 -0.63 2.90
N THR A 173 -3.86 -0.31 2.95
CA THR A 173 -3.08 -0.36 4.20
C THR A 173 -3.48 0.73 5.19
N LEU A 174 -3.96 1.88 4.71
CA LEU A 174 -4.35 3.01 5.56
C LEU A 174 -5.66 2.79 6.34
N SER A 175 -6.48 1.85 5.93
CA SER A 175 -7.67 1.44 6.70
C SER A 175 -7.32 0.69 7.99
N ASP A 176 -6.08 0.23 8.15
CA ASP A 176 -5.60 -0.43 9.37
C ASP A 176 -5.21 0.64 10.41
N HIS A 177 -5.80 0.55 11.61
CA HIS A 177 -5.56 1.47 12.74
C HIS A 177 -4.06 1.65 13.08
N ARG A 178 -3.24 0.61 12.88
CA ARG A 178 -1.78 0.64 13.10
C ARG A 178 -1.05 1.70 12.26
N TYR A 179 -1.66 2.16 11.18
CA TYR A 179 -1.08 3.15 10.25
C TYR A 179 -1.79 4.50 10.31
N SER A 180 -2.55 4.77 11.40
CA SER A 180 -3.26 6.05 11.59
C SER A 180 -2.34 7.27 11.48
N SER A 181 -1.09 7.15 11.98
CA SER A 181 -0.07 8.19 11.87
C SER A 181 0.31 8.55 10.42
N TRP A 182 0.07 7.65 9.46
CA TRP A 182 0.36 7.91 8.06
C TRP A 182 -0.59 8.93 7.43
N LYS A 183 -1.82 9.04 7.94
CA LYS A 183 -2.83 9.97 7.42
C LYS A 183 -2.35 11.42 7.39
N GLN A 184 -1.53 11.81 8.35
CA GLN A 184 -0.99 13.16 8.45
C GLN A 184 0.08 13.50 7.39
N PHE A 185 0.72 12.48 6.79
CA PHE A 185 1.75 12.66 5.75
C PHE A 185 1.19 12.51 4.34
N LEU A 186 -0.08 12.25 4.23
CA LEU A 186 -0.75 12.08 2.96
C LEU A 186 -1.51 13.37 2.69
N ASP A 187 -1.12 14.03 1.60
CA ASP A 187 -1.78 15.24 1.15
C ASP A 187 -3.27 14.95 0.91
N THR A 188 -4.16 15.71 1.53
CA THR A 188 -5.63 15.56 1.44
C THR A 188 -6.11 15.61 -0.02
N ALA A 189 -5.47 16.42 -0.86
CA ALA A 189 -5.75 16.48 -2.30
C ALA A 189 -5.41 15.17 -3.05
N TYR A 190 -4.59 14.31 -2.45
CA TYR A 190 -4.18 13.01 -2.99
C TYR A 190 -5.09 11.86 -2.52
N TRP A 191 -5.95 12.11 -1.52
CA TRP A 191 -6.71 11.09 -0.79
C TRP A 191 -8.21 11.34 -0.76
N ASP A 192 -8.71 12.25 -1.60
CA ASP A 192 -10.14 12.36 -1.92
C ASP A 192 -10.63 11.13 -2.70
N VAL A 193 -10.39 9.98 -2.10
CA VAL A 193 -11.14 8.76 -2.38
C VAL A 193 -12.02 8.56 -1.15
N GLU A 194 -13.30 8.82 -1.35
CA GLU A 194 -14.40 8.60 -0.43
C GLU A 194 -14.10 7.46 0.56
N LEU A 195 -13.81 7.84 1.81
CA LEU A 195 -14.01 6.99 2.97
C LEU A 195 -15.52 6.94 3.21
N THR A 196 -16.27 6.32 2.33
CA THR A 196 -17.64 5.93 2.65
C THR A 196 -17.56 4.83 3.69
N SER A 197 -18.07 5.18 4.85
CA SER A 197 -18.39 4.39 6.04
C SER A 197 -18.95 3.00 5.73
#